data_34a93f975d549e04c3438d03881ce48b
#
_entry.id   34a93f975d549e04c3438d03881ce48b
#
_cell.length_a   1.000
_cell.length_b   1.000
_cell.length_c   1.000
_cell.angle_alpha   90.00
_cell.angle_beta   90.00
_cell.angle_gamma   90.00
#
_symmetry.space_group_name_H-M   'P 1'
#
loop_
_entity.id
_entity.type
_entity.pdbx_description
1 polymer ?
#
loop_
_entity_poly.entity_id
_entity_poly.type
_entity_poly.pdbx_seq_one_letter_code
_entity_poly.pdbx_strand_id
1 'polypeptide(L)'
;MAKKALLMILDGWGNGLHGKGDVIYNTPTPYLDYLNAVSAHSELQASGENVGLPDGQMGNSEVGHLNIGAGRVVYQDLVKINKACESGEILKNQEIINAYSYAQKTGKKLHLMGLTSTGGVHSSMDHLCKLIEIGKEYGLKDVYVHCFMDGRDTDPKSGAGFLGDVQKVCDANGAHIASVIGRFYAMDRDKRWDRVKEAYDLLTAAKGKAATDMVKAVEESYAEGVTDEFIKAITNSGVNGKIEEGDVVIFFNYRNDRAKELTQVLSQTDMEAEGMKTIKDLQYYCMTPYDASFQNVHILYPKENVTNTLGEYLSTLGKKQLHTAETEKYAHVTFFFNGGREQPYEGEDRILVPSPKVATYDLKPEMSAYEVKDKLVGAINTQEYDFIVVNFANGDMVGHTGIYNAIAKAVCAVDNCVKEVIEAAKANDYEAIIIADHGNADNAINEDGTPNTAHSLNPVPFIYVTDNNSAKVKNGRLADVAPSILHIMGLEQPEDMTGENLIED
;
A
#
# COMPACT_ATOMS: atom_id res chain seq x y z
N MET A 1 17.02 31.81 14.19
CA MET A 1 16.81 32.10 12.76
C MET A 1 16.32 30.81 12.13
N ALA A 2 15.39 30.89 11.17
CA ALA A 2 14.96 29.70 10.43
C ALA A 2 16.18 29.07 9.74
N LYS A 3 16.38 27.78 9.94
CA LYS A 3 17.48 27.02 9.34
C LYS A 3 17.05 26.43 7.99
N LYS A 4 18.01 26.12 7.16
CA LYS A 4 17.80 25.30 5.96
C LYS A 4 17.84 23.84 6.36
N ALA A 5 17.06 23.00 5.71
CA ALA A 5 16.95 21.59 6.04
C ALA A 5 17.40 20.68 4.88
N LEU A 6 18.17 19.65 5.21
CA LEU A 6 18.54 18.56 4.31
C LEU A 6 17.97 17.25 4.84
N LEU A 7 17.19 16.57 4.03
CA LEU A 7 16.74 15.21 4.27
C LEU A 7 17.54 14.23 3.39
N MET A 8 18.24 13.30 4.01
CA MET A 8 19.00 12.27 3.32
C MET A 8 18.38 10.91 3.61
N ILE A 9 17.93 10.22 2.58
CA ILE A 9 17.30 8.89 2.65
C ILE A 9 18.31 7.87 2.14
N LEU A 10 18.79 7.01 3.02
CA LEU A 10 19.65 5.88 2.69
C LEU A 10 18.77 4.66 2.43
N ASP A 11 18.35 4.48 1.19
CA ASP A 11 17.35 3.48 0.82
C ASP A 11 17.79 2.06 1.19
N GLY A 12 16.92 1.31 1.87
CA GLY A 12 17.21 -0.04 2.33
C GLY A 12 18.19 -0.15 3.51
N TRP A 13 18.42 0.93 4.26
CA TRP A 13 19.35 0.98 5.40
C TRP A 13 18.65 0.75 6.73
N GLY A 14 18.38 -0.52 7.07
CA GLY A 14 17.76 -0.89 8.34
C GLY A 14 18.75 -0.96 9.51
N ASN A 15 18.22 -0.84 10.72
CA ASN A 15 18.94 -1.15 11.96
C ASN A 15 18.77 -2.66 12.26
N GLY A 16 19.71 -3.46 11.77
CA GLY A 16 19.64 -4.92 11.84
C GLY A 16 19.92 -5.48 13.22
N LEU A 17 19.87 -6.80 13.29
CA LEU A 17 20.06 -7.55 14.57
C LEU A 17 21.54 -7.88 14.86
N HIS A 18 22.48 -7.26 14.17
CA HIS A 18 23.93 -7.45 14.33
C HIS A 18 24.39 -8.90 14.07
N GLY A 19 23.59 -9.68 13.31
CA GLY A 19 23.93 -11.04 12.93
C GLY A 19 24.86 -11.11 11.70
N LYS A 20 25.15 -12.33 11.25
CA LYS A 20 26.01 -12.56 10.08
C LYS A 20 25.45 -11.99 8.76
N GLY A 21 24.12 -11.88 8.67
CA GLY A 21 23.43 -11.34 7.51
C GLY A 21 23.34 -9.82 7.50
N ASP A 22 23.69 -9.16 8.58
CA ASP A 22 23.67 -7.70 8.70
C ASP A 22 24.92 -7.10 8.06
N VAL A 23 24.81 -6.72 6.78
CA VAL A 23 25.94 -6.21 6.02
C VAL A 23 26.33 -4.82 6.50
N ILE A 24 25.36 -4.02 6.93
CA ILE A 24 25.60 -2.66 7.44
C ILE A 24 26.48 -2.73 8.70
N TYR A 25 26.06 -3.55 9.68
CA TYR A 25 26.82 -3.71 10.92
C TYR A 25 28.20 -4.32 10.72
N ASN A 26 28.34 -5.29 9.81
CA ASN A 26 29.60 -5.99 9.56
C ASN A 26 30.55 -5.27 8.58
N THR A 27 30.12 -4.13 8.01
CA THR A 27 30.94 -3.34 7.09
C THR A 27 31.38 -2.04 7.76
N PRO A 28 32.67 -1.69 7.74
CA PRO A 28 33.11 -0.40 8.29
C PRO A 28 32.44 0.79 7.59
N THR A 29 31.76 1.62 8.38
CA THR A 29 31.13 2.88 7.94
C THR A 29 31.60 4.03 8.83
N PRO A 30 32.90 4.40 8.72
CA PRO A 30 33.54 5.25 9.72
C PRO A 30 32.91 6.62 9.90
N TYR A 31 32.25 7.16 8.87
CA TYR A 31 31.62 8.46 9.01
C TYR A 31 30.22 8.36 9.63
N LEU A 32 29.40 7.40 9.24
CA LEU A 32 28.12 7.13 9.89
C LEU A 32 28.30 6.65 11.34
N ASP A 33 29.32 5.84 11.61
CA ASP A 33 29.70 5.46 12.98
C ASP A 33 30.06 6.71 13.82
N TYR A 34 30.84 7.63 13.25
CA TYR A 34 31.14 8.91 13.87
C TYR A 34 29.86 9.73 14.13
N LEU A 35 28.98 9.87 13.14
CA LEU A 35 27.73 10.61 13.31
C LEU A 35 26.84 10.00 14.42
N ASN A 36 26.72 8.68 14.46
CA ASN A 36 25.99 7.99 15.53
C ASN A 36 26.61 8.24 16.92
N ALA A 37 27.91 8.44 17.00
CA ALA A 37 28.57 8.71 18.27
C ALA A 37 28.43 10.16 18.76
N VAL A 38 28.27 11.14 17.86
CA VAL A 38 28.30 12.57 18.22
C VAL A 38 26.99 13.32 17.99
N SER A 39 26.04 12.76 17.21
CA SER A 39 24.76 13.40 16.89
C SER A 39 23.62 12.78 17.68
N ALA A 40 22.56 13.55 17.89
CA ALA A 40 21.32 13.00 18.41
C ALA A 40 20.75 11.97 17.42
N HIS A 41 20.46 10.77 17.90
CA HIS A 41 19.94 9.70 17.05
C HIS A 41 18.88 8.87 17.76
N SER A 42 18.00 8.27 16.97
CA SER A 42 16.90 7.39 17.40
C SER A 42 16.52 6.44 16.26
N GLU A 43 15.40 5.77 16.40
CA GLU A 43 14.89 4.80 15.42
C GLU A 43 13.48 5.17 14.96
N LEU A 44 13.19 4.88 13.68
CA LEU A 44 11.87 5.01 13.09
C LEU A 44 11.30 3.63 12.75
N GLN A 45 10.02 3.44 13.05
CA GLN A 45 9.26 2.30 12.55
C GLN A 45 8.95 2.52 11.06
N ALA A 46 9.29 1.54 10.24
CA ALA A 46 9.19 1.61 8.77
C ALA A 46 8.41 0.44 8.15
N SER A 47 7.64 -0.30 8.94
CA SER A 47 6.91 -1.49 8.50
C SER A 47 5.52 -1.56 9.12
N GLY A 48 4.67 -2.45 8.58
CA GLY A 48 3.35 -2.73 9.11
C GLY A 48 2.47 -1.48 9.22
N GLU A 49 1.62 -1.43 10.23
CA GLU A 49 0.66 -0.32 10.43
C GLU A 49 1.31 1.04 10.65
N ASN A 50 2.58 1.09 11.07
CA ASN A 50 3.31 2.34 11.23
C ASN A 50 3.51 3.10 9.91
N VAL A 51 3.38 2.41 8.79
CA VAL A 51 3.44 2.98 7.44
C VAL A 51 2.17 2.72 6.62
N GLY A 52 1.09 2.28 7.27
CA GLY A 52 -0.21 2.05 6.64
C GLY A 52 -0.35 0.72 5.90
N LEU A 53 0.56 -0.22 6.14
CA LEU A 53 0.51 -1.60 5.64
C LEU A 53 -0.10 -2.53 6.70
N PRO A 54 -0.57 -3.73 6.32
CA PRO A 54 -0.95 -4.76 7.28
C PRO A 54 0.17 -5.07 8.29
N ASP A 55 -0.21 -5.47 9.50
CA ASP A 55 0.76 -5.88 10.52
C ASP A 55 1.67 -7.01 10.01
N GLY A 56 2.95 -6.95 10.36
CA GLY A 56 3.96 -7.91 9.91
C GLY A 56 4.37 -7.79 8.43
N GLN A 57 3.85 -6.84 7.67
CA GLN A 57 4.27 -6.58 6.29
C GLN A 57 5.46 -5.63 6.28
N MET A 58 6.52 -6.02 5.55
CA MET A 58 7.70 -5.20 5.32
C MET A 58 7.35 -3.92 4.57
N GLY A 59 7.98 -2.80 4.97
CA GLY A 59 7.93 -1.55 4.23
C GLY A 59 8.54 -1.67 2.83
N ASN A 60 8.30 -0.65 2.03
CA ASN A 60 8.89 -0.51 0.69
C ASN A 60 9.07 0.98 0.36
N SER A 61 9.85 1.26 -0.69
CA SER A 61 10.21 2.64 -1.01
C SER A 61 9.01 3.51 -1.40
N GLU A 62 8.00 2.96 -2.08
CA GLU A 62 6.79 3.71 -2.47
C GLU A 62 6.03 4.20 -1.22
N VAL A 63 5.71 3.27 -0.34
CA VAL A 63 4.98 3.55 0.91
C VAL A 63 5.83 4.41 1.85
N GLY A 64 7.14 4.11 1.98
CA GLY A 64 8.05 4.86 2.83
C GLY A 64 8.12 6.34 2.43
N HIS A 65 8.43 6.63 1.17
CA HIS A 65 8.53 8.01 0.68
C HIS A 65 7.19 8.76 0.72
N LEU A 66 6.08 8.05 0.48
CA LEU A 66 4.74 8.62 0.61
C LEU A 66 4.46 9.08 2.05
N ASN A 67 4.75 8.25 3.05
CA ASN A 67 4.56 8.61 4.46
C ASN A 67 5.50 9.74 4.91
N ILE A 68 6.78 9.70 4.48
CA ILE A 68 7.76 10.74 4.77
C ILE A 68 7.28 12.09 4.24
N GLY A 69 6.90 12.15 2.97
CA GLY A 69 6.44 13.39 2.32
C GLY A 69 5.08 13.88 2.83
N ALA A 70 4.17 12.96 3.18
CA ALA A 70 2.83 13.30 3.69
C ALA A 70 2.84 13.81 5.13
N GLY A 71 3.88 13.52 5.93
CA GLY A 71 3.89 13.86 7.36
C GLY A 71 2.76 13.19 8.16
N ARG A 72 2.24 12.09 7.65
CA ARG A 72 1.18 11.27 8.27
C ARG A 72 1.21 9.85 7.75
N VAL A 73 0.62 8.92 8.51
CA VAL A 73 0.44 7.55 8.02
C VAL A 73 -0.62 7.52 6.93
N VAL A 74 -0.22 7.11 5.73
CA VAL A 74 -1.12 6.92 4.59
C VAL A 74 -1.50 5.45 4.50
N TYR A 75 -2.69 5.12 4.98
CA TYR A 75 -3.15 3.74 5.03
C TYR A 75 -3.47 3.19 3.64
N GLN A 76 -2.97 2.00 3.34
CA GLN A 76 -3.39 1.23 2.17
C GLN A 76 -4.85 0.78 2.31
N ASP A 77 -5.52 0.54 1.18
CA ASP A 77 -6.96 0.26 1.16
C ASP A 77 -7.40 -0.83 2.16
N LEU A 78 -6.66 -1.94 2.25
CA LEU A 78 -6.95 -3.00 3.22
C LEU A 78 -6.99 -2.47 4.66
N VAL A 79 -5.93 -1.79 5.08
CA VAL A 79 -5.80 -1.31 6.47
C VAL A 79 -6.78 -0.18 6.75
N LYS A 80 -6.99 0.72 5.78
CA LYS A 80 -8.00 1.81 5.87
C LYS A 80 -9.40 1.24 6.13
N ILE A 81 -9.78 0.22 5.36
CA ILE A 81 -11.10 -0.40 5.49
C ILE A 81 -11.21 -1.24 6.76
N ASN A 82 -10.15 -2.00 7.14
CA ASN A 82 -10.10 -2.71 8.42
C ASN A 82 -10.38 -1.75 9.59
N LYS A 83 -9.65 -0.65 9.67
CA LYS A 83 -9.82 0.35 10.72
C LYS A 83 -11.23 0.96 10.72
N ALA A 84 -11.80 1.22 9.54
CA ALA A 84 -13.17 1.70 9.42
C ALA A 84 -14.21 0.68 9.93
N CYS A 85 -13.98 -0.61 9.68
CA CYS A 85 -14.83 -1.70 10.20
C CYS A 85 -14.73 -1.83 11.73
N GLU A 86 -13.50 -1.83 12.27
CA GLU A 86 -13.21 -1.99 13.71
C GLU A 86 -13.73 -0.81 14.53
N SER A 87 -13.49 0.43 14.08
CA SER A 87 -13.93 1.64 14.77
C SER A 87 -15.42 1.97 14.58
N GLY A 88 -16.10 1.30 13.65
CA GLY A 88 -17.46 1.63 13.25
C GLY A 88 -17.61 2.83 12.31
N GLU A 89 -16.49 3.43 11.87
CA GLU A 89 -16.50 4.52 10.87
C GLU A 89 -17.16 4.12 9.55
N ILE A 90 -17.15 2.84 9.20
CA ILE A 90 -17.86 2.32 8.01
C ILE A 90 -19.36 2.67 8.04
N LEU A 91 -19.99 2.75 9.21
CA LEU A 91 -21.39 3.13 9.38
C LEU A 91 -21.66 4.61 9.08
N LYS A 92 -20.62 5.45 9.04
CA LYS A 92 -20.70 6.86 8.66
C LYS A 92 -20.39 7.10 7.19
N ASN A 93 -19.95 6.06 6.47
CA ASN A 93 -19.67 6.17 5.04
C ASN A 93 -20.97 6.45 4.28
N GLN A 94 -21.02 7.58 3.55
CA GLN A 94 -22.26 8.03 2.89
C GLN A 94 -22.76 7.05 1.83
N GLU A 95 -21.84 6.39 1.10
CA GLU A 95 -22.23 5.42 0.07
C GLU A 95 -22.75 4.11 0.69
N ILE A 96 -22.25 3.68 1.85
CA ILE A 96 -22.82 2.59 2.64
C ILE A 96 -24.24 2.98 3.08
N ILE A 97 -24.41 4.17 3.66
CA ILE A 97 -25.74 4.67 4.06
C ILE A 97 -26.70 4.69 2.86
N ASN A 98 -26.24 5.18 1.72
CA ASN A 98 -27.04 5.24 0.48
C ASN A 98 -27.49 3.85 0.02
N ALA A 99 -26.56 2.90 -0.06
CA ALA A 99 -26.83 1.52 -0.51
C ALA A 99 -27.89 0.82 0.36
N TYR A 100 -27.66 0.81 1.67
CA TYR A 100 -28.54 0.12 2.60
C TYR A 100 -29.90 0.83 2.79
N SER A 101 -29.91 2.16 2.83
CA SER A 101 -31.16 2.93 2.88
C SER A 101 -32.01 2.76 1.62
N TYR A 102 -31.37 2.66 0.44
CA TYR A 102 -32.07 2.40 -0.79
C TYR A 102 -32.74 1.01 -0.75
N ALA A 103 -31.99 -0.05 -0.42
CA ALA A 103 -32.55 -1.39 -0.29
C ALA A 103 -33.70 -1.44 0.72
N GLN A 104 -33.55 -0.79 1.88
CA GLN A 104 -34.59 -0.72 2.92
C GLN A 104 -35.86 -0.02 2.42
N LYS A 105 -35.74 1.14 1.75
CA LYS A 105 -36.87 1.94 1.29
C LYS A 105 -37.59 1.34 0.12
N THR A 106 -36.88 0.67 -0.78
CA THR A 106 -37.46 0.11 -2.02
C THR A 106 -37.86 -1.34 -1.91
N GLY A 107 -37.40 -2.07 -0.87
CA GLY A 107 -37.53 -3.50 -0.75
C GLY A 107 -36.77 -4.31 -1.80
N LYS A 108 -35.77 -3.70 -2.44
CA LYS A 108 -34.86 -4.35 -3.37
C LYS A 108 -33.81 -5.18 -2.63
N LYS A 109 -33.30 -6.22 -3.29
CA LYS A 109 -32.30 -7.11 -2.73
C LYS A 109 -30.95 -6.40 -2.61
N LEU A 110 -30.20 -6.78 -1.58
CA LEU A 110 -28.79 -6.41 -1.43
C LEU A 110 -27.93 -7.64 -1.73
N HIS A 111 -27.03 -7.50 -2.68
CA HIS A 111 -26.06 -8.51 -3.08
C HIS A 111 -24.66 -8.08 -2.66
N LEU A 112 -23.97 -8.93 -1.90
CA LEU A 112 -22.57 -8.77 -1.53
C LEU A 112 -21.77 -9.81 -2.32
N MET A 113 -20.87 -9.40 -3.18
CA MET A 113 -20.06 -10.32 -3.99
C MET A 113 -18.58 -10.02 -3.91
N GLY A 114 -17.76 -11.04 -3.97
CA GLY A 114 -16.29 -10.88 -3.95
C GLY A 114 -15.55 -12.13 -3.52
N LEU A 115 -14.22 -12.02 -3.52
CA LEU A 115 -13.32 -13.09 -3.11
C LEU A 115 -13.46 -13.36 -1.62
N THR A 116 -13.79 -14.59 -1.27
CA THR A 116 -14.12 -15.00 0.09
C THR A 116 -12.99 -15.84 0.66
N SER A 117 -12.01 -15.18 1.23
CA SER A 117 -10.83 -15.80 1.85
C SER A 117 -10.15 -14.84 2.84
N THR A 118 -9.18 -15.38 3.59
CA THR A 118 -8.30 -14.62 4.49
C THR A 118 -6.99 -14.19 3.83
N GLY A 119 -6.83 -14.40 2.51
CA GLY A 119 -5.58 -14.10 1.78
C GLY A 119 -5.18 -12.63 1.76
N GLY A 120 -6.14 -11.71 1.89
CA GLY A 120 -5.85 -10.28 2.07
C GLY A 120 -5.23 -9.59 0.83
N VAL A 121 -5.27 -10.21 -0.35
CA VAL A 121 -4.69 -9.64 -1.59
C VAL A 121 -5.72 -8.83 -2.37
N HIS A 122 -6.94 -9.33 -2.51
CA HIS A 122 -8.00 -8.70 -3.30
C HIS A 122 -9.16 -8.19 -2.46
N SER A 123 -9.40 -8.83 -1.32
CA SER A 123 -10.56 -8.63 -0.45
C SER A 123 -10.24 -9.07 0.97
N SER A 124 -11.17 -8.83 1.89
CA SER A 124 -11.12 -9.36 3.26
C SER A 124 -12.47 -9.96 3.64
N MET A 125 -12.45 -11.14 4.27
CA MET A 125 -13.65 -11.75 4.86
C MET A 125 -14.23 -10.89 5.98
N ASP A 126 -13.41 -10.17 6.74
CA ASP A 126 -13.87 -9.29 7.82
C ASP A 126 -14.73 -8.15 7.27
N HIS A 127 -14.35 -7.60 6.10
CA HIS A 127 -15.16 -6.61 5.40
C HIS A 127 -16.52 -7.18 4.99
N LEU A 128 -16.53 -8.39 4.42
CA LEU A 128 -17.77 -9.08 4.06
C LEU A 128 -18.66 -9.30 5.30
N CYS A 129 -18.10 -9.83 6.38
CA CYS A 129 -18.84 -10.07 7.62
C CYS A 129 -19.44 -8.78 8.16
N LYS A 130 -18.69 -7.70 8.15
CA LYS A 130 -19.18 -6.37 8.58
C LYS A 130 -20.33 -5.86 7.69
N LEU A 131 -20.22 -6.02 6.37
CA LEU A 131 -21.30 -5.65 5.44
C LEU A 131 -22.57 -6.47 5.67
N ILE A 132 -22.45 -7.76 6.02
CA ILE A 132 -23.60 -8.60 6.38
C ILE A 132 -24.26 -8.09 7.68
N GLU A 133 -23.48 -7.77 8.71
CA GLU A 133 -23.97 -7.22 9.98
C GLU A 133 -24.75 -5.91 9.79
N ILE A 134 -24.24 -5.01 8.94
CA ILE A 134 -24.94 -3.75 8.61
C ILE A 134 -26.31 -4.04 8.00
N GLY A 135 -26.46 -5.09 7.19
CA GLY A 135 -27.76 -5.50 6.63
C GLY A 135 -28.80 -5.75 7.71
N LYS A 136 -28.42 -6.40 8.79
CA LYS A 136 -29.31 -6.64 9.95
C LYS A 136 -29.64 -5.33 10.68
N GLU A 137 -28.66 -4.42 10.86
CA GLU A 137 -28.91 -3.12 11.50
C GLU A 137 -29.95 -2.29 10.73
N TYR A 138 -29.95 -2.37 9.40
CA TYR A 138 -30.97 -1.75 8.54
C TYR A 138 -32.26 -2.54 8.44
N GLY A 139 -32.35 -3.72 9.06
CA GLY A 139 -33.54 -4.59 9.02
C GLY A 139 -33.82 -5.18 7.65
N LEU A 140 -32.81 -5.34 6.80
CA LEU A 140 -32.94 -5.95 5.48
C LEU A 140 -33.22 -7.44 5.63
N LYS A 141 -34.19 -7.96 4.80
CA LYS A 141 -34.56 -9.38 4.77
C LYS A 141 -33.91 -10.14 3.62
N ASP A 142 -33.56 -9.44 2.56
CA ASP A 142 -33.09 -9.99 1.30
C ASP A 142 -31.64 -9.59 1.08
N VAL A 143 -30.72 -10.14 1.91
CA VAL A 143 -29.28 -9.98 1.80
C VAL A 143 -28.67 -11.28 1.29
N TYR A 144 -28.04 -11.23 0.12
CA TYR A 144 -27.48 -12.37 -0.60
C TYR A 144 -25.98 -12.23 -0.77
N VAL A 145 -25.23 -13.28 -0.44
CA VAL A 145 -23.78 -13.33 -0.57
C VAL A 145 -23.40 -14.24 -1.73
N HIS A 146 -22.57 -13.74 -2.63
CA HIS A 146 -22.00 -14.47 -3.75
C HIS A 146 -20.50 -14.65 -3.50
N CYS A 147 -20.10 -15.85 -3.10
CA CYS A 147 -18.75 -16.17 -2.68
C CYS A 147 -17.89 -16.60 -3.87
N PHE A 148 -16.82 -15.84 -4.14
CA PHE A 148 -15.78 -16.26 -5.09
C PHE A 148 -14.69 -17.00 -4.32
N MET A 149 -14.35 -18.23 -4.74
CA MET A 149 -13.41 -19.09 -4.02
C MET A 149 -11.99 -18.81 -4.49
N ASP A 150 -11.05 -18.80 -3.54
CA ASP A 150 -9.66 -18.36 -3.77
C ASP A 150 -8.75 -19.50 -4.28
N GLY A 151 -8.13 -20.24 -3.40
CA GLY A 151 -7.21 -21.33 -3.73
C GLY A 151 -5.91 -20.93 -4.44
N ARG A 152 -5.63 -19.62 -4.52
CA ARG A 152 -4.42 -19.04 -5.12
C ARG A 152 -3.62 -18.23 -4.13
N ASP A 153 -4.29 -17.36 -3.37
CA ASP A 153 -3.69 -16.57 -2.30
C ASP A 153 -3.85 -17.26 -0.93
N THR A 154 -4.54 -18.40 -0.90
CA THR A 154 -4.74 -19.31 0.24
C THR A 154 -4.60 -20.76 -0.20
N ASP A 155 -4.58 -21.70 0.76
CA ASP A 155 -4.54 -23.13 0.47
C ASP A 155 -5.68 -23.54 -0.47
N PRO A 156 -5.42 -24.37 -1.51
CA PRO A 156 -6.40 -24.72 -2.54
C PRO A 156 -7.69 -25.41 -2.06
N LYS A 157 -7.74 -25.87 -0.81
CA LYS A 157 -8.90 -26.54 -0.21
C LYS A 157 -9.37 -25.90 1.10
N SER A 158 -9.01 -24.64 1.33
CA SER A 158 -9.41 -23.90 2.55
C SER A 158 -10.80 -23.27 2.45
N GLY A 159 -11.34 -23.16 1.25
CA GLY A 159 -12.58 -22.44 0.97
C GLY A 159 -13.83 -22.98 1.67
N ALA A 160 -13.95 -24.30 1.87
CA ALA A 160 -15.06 -24.87 2.63
C ALA A 160 -15.09 -24.34 4.07
N GLY A 161 -13.92 -24.17 4.71
CA GLY A 161 -13.78 -23.55 6.04
C GLY A 161 -14.24 -22.10 6.03
N PHE A 162 -13.79 -21.31 5.08
CA PHE A 162 -14.19 -19.89 4.93
C PHE A 162 -15.69 -19.76 4.72
N LEU A 163 -16.29 -20.60 3.86
CA LEU A 163 -17.75 -20.63 3.68
C LEU A 163 -18.49 -20.97 4.94
N GLY A 164 -17.98 -21.93 5.74
CA GLY A 164 -18.55 -22.29 7.03
C GLY A 164 -18.60 -21.11 8.00
N ASP A 165 -17.56 -20.30 8.01
CA ASP A 165 -17.51 -19.09 8.85
C ASP A 165 -18.47 -18.01 8.34
N VAL A 166 -18.51 -17.76 7.02
CA VAL A 166 -19.48 -16.83 6.42
C VAL A 166 -20.92 -17.31 6.64
N GLN A 167 -21.20 -18.62 6.57
CA GLN A 167 -22.54 -19.17 6.85
C GLN A 167 -22.99 -18.86 8.28
N LYS A 168 -22.11 -19.00 9.28
CA LYS A 168 -22.45 -18.64 10.67
C LYS A 168 -22.83 -17.16 10.80
N VAL A 169 -22.10 -16.27 10.11
CA VAL A 169 -22.41 -14.84 10.12
C VAL A 169 -23.73 -14.56 9.40
N CYS A 170 -23.98 -15.21 8.28
CA CYS A 170 -25.26 -15.13 7.57
C CYS A 170 -26.43 -15.56 8.45
N ASP A 171 -26.33 -16.72 9.09
CA ASP A 171 -27.36 -17.26 9.96
C ASP A 171 -27.70 -16.33 11.14
N ALA A 172 -26.64 -15.74 11.75
CA ALA A 172 -26.79 -14.80 12.86
C ALA A 172 -27.43 -13.46 12.45
N ASN A 173 -27.36 -13.10 11.17
CA ASN A 173 -27.78 -11.79 10.65
C ASN A 173 -28.94 -11.86 9.64
N GLY A 174 -29.47 -13.03 9.35
CA GLY A 174 -30.61 -13.19 8.42
C GLY A 174 -30.23 -13.00 6.95
N ALA A 175 -28.97 -13.21 6.60
CA ALA A 175 -28.46 -13.20 5.23
C ALA A 175 -28.34 -14.63 4.69
N HIS A 176 -28.07 -14.78 3.39
CA HIS A 176 -27.99 -16.08 2.73
C HIS A 176 -26.82 -16.15 1.76
N ILE A 177 -26.02 -17.22 1.81
CA ILE A 177 -25.09 -17.53 0.72
C ILE A 177 -25.92 -17.98 -0.48
N ALA A 178 -25.96 -17.19 -1.54
CA ALA A 178 -26.76 -17.41 -2.73
C ALA A 178 -26.02 -18.21 -3.80
N SER A 179 -24.71 -18.05 -3.90
CA SER A 179 -23.92 -18.74 -4.90
C SER A 179 -22.44 -18.84 -4.53
N VAL A 180 -21.78 -19.84 -5.12
CA VAL A 180 -20.35 -20.07 -5.00
C VAL A 180 -19.74 -20.36 -6.38
N ILE A 181 -18.59 -19.78 -6.68
CA ILE A 181 -17.83 -20.03 -7.91
C ILE A 181 -16.36 -19.74 -7.69
N GLY A 182 -15.46 -20.46 -8.35
CA GLY A 182 -14.03 -20.20 -8.29
C GLY A 182 -13.60 -18.88 -8.95
N ARG A 183 -12.58 -18.26 -8.41
CA ARG A 183 -12.02 -17.00 -8.94
C ARG A 183 -11.53 -17.09 -10.38
N PHE A 184 -11.19 -18.29 -10.86
CA PHE A 184 -10.82 -18.52 -12.25
C PHE A 184 -11.88 -18.01 -13.24
N TYR A 185 -13.16 -18.06 -12.84
CA TYR A 185 -14.31 -17.59 -13.61
C TYR A 185 -14.72 -16.17 -13.27
N ALA A 186 -14.89 -15.88 -11.97
CA ALA A 186 -15.46 -14.62 -11.49
C ALA A 186 -14.45 -13.47 -11.44
N MET A 187 -13.17 -13.76 -11.54
CA MET A 187 -12.10 -12.77 -11.37
C MET A 187 -11.06 -12.88 -12.50
N ASP A 188 -11.53 -13.09 -13.74
CA ASP A 188 -10.66 -13.00 -14.92
C ASP A 188 -10.16 -11.56 -15.11
N ARG A 189 -9.02 -11.40 -15.76
CA ARG A 189 -8.44 -10.10 -16.15
C ARG A 189 -7.80 -10.12 -17.54
N ASP A 190 -7.99 -11.24 -18.28
CA ASP A 190 -7.36 -11.50 -19.56
C ASP A 190 -8.40 -11.50 -20.70
N LYS A 191 -9.60 -10.90 -20.44
CA LYS A 191 -10.73 -10.84 -21.40
C LYS A 191 -11.21 -12.20 -21.89
N ARG A 192 -11.14 -13.20 -21.02
CA ARG A 192 -11.69 -14.51 -21.26
C ARG A 192 -13.18 -14.50 -20.95
N TRP A 193 -13.95 -13.92 -21.87
CA TRP A 193 -15.39 -13.73 -21.71
C TRP A 193 -16.17 -15.03 -21.53
N ASP A 194 -15.64 -16.14 -22.02
CA ASP A 194 -16.14 -17.48 -21.75
C ASP A 194 -16.14 -17.82 -20.25
N ARG A 195 -15.13 -17.42 -19.50
CA ARG A 195 -15.04 -17.58 -18.04
C ARG A 195 -15.96 -16.60 -17.31
N VAL A 196 -15.89 -15.32 -17.68
CA VAL A 196 -16.74 -14.28 -17.09
C VAL A 196 -18.23 -14.61 -17.25
N LYS A 197 -18.61 -15.21 -18.39
CA LYS A 197 -19.96 -15.67 -18.68
C LYS A 197 -20.49 -16.71 -17.67
N GLU A 198 -19.66 -17.61 -17.21
CA GLU A 198 -20.02 -18.60 -16.19
C GLU A 198 -20.45 -17.90 -14.87
N ALA A 199 -19.69 -16.90 -14.44
CA ALA A 199 -20.02 -16.12 -13.27
C ALA A 199 -21.24 -15.21 -13.51
N TYR A 200 -21.33 -14.56 -14.67
CA TYR A 200 -22.47 -13.74 -15.05
C TYR A 200 -23.78 -14.54 -15.04
N ASP A 201 -23.81 -15.71 -15.66
CA ASP A 201 -24.97 -16.59 -15.71
C ASP A 201 -25.38 -17.11 -14.33
N LEU A 202 -24.40 -17.38 -13.47
CA LEU A 202 -24.67 -17.75 -12.08
C LEU A 202 -25.35 -16.61 -11.33
N LEU A 203 -24.82 -15.40 -11.43
CA LEU A 203 -25.32 -14.23 -10.70
C LEU A 203 -26.69 -13.75 -11.20
N THR A 204 -26.92 -13.77 -12.52
CA THR A 204 -28.14 -13.20 -13.12
C THR A 204 -29.25 -14.20 -13.38
N ALA A 205 -28.88 -15.46 -13.57
CA ALA A 205 -29.85 -16.52 -13.94
C ALA A 205 -29.85 -17.73 -12.99
N ALA A 206 -29.00 -17.71 -11.95
CA ALA A 206 -28.77 -18.82 -11.03
C ALA A 206 -28.43 -20.14 -11.75
N LYS A 207 -27.68 -20.04 -12.86
CA LYS A 207 -27.22 -21.22 -13.59
C LYS A 207 -25.99 -21.81 -12.87
N GLY A 208 -26.16 -23.02 -12.39
CA GLY A 208 -25.11 -23.76 -11.68
C GLY A 208 -25.62 -25.07 -11.12
N LYS A 209 -24.71 -25.86 -10.52
CA LYS A 209 -25.09 -27.04 -9.73
C LYS A 209 -25.96 -26.60 -8.57
N ALA A 210 -27.21 -27.09 -8.48
CA ALA A 210 -28.12 -26.73 -7.39
C ALA A 210 -27.70 -27.44 -6.10
N ALA A 211 -27.65 -26.68 -5.00
CA ALA A 211 -27.36 -27.19 -3.66
C ALA A 211 -28.16 -26.37 -2.64
N THR A 212 -28.40 -26.92 -1.46
CA THR A 212 -28.96 -26.20 -0.30
C THR A 212 -27.93 -25.99 0.80
N ASP A 213 -26.89 -26.82 0.82
CA ASP A 213 -25.74 -26.71 1.71
C ASP A 213 -24.50 -26.37 0.84
N MET A 214 -24.09 -25.13 0.93
CA MET A 214 -23.01 -24.60 0.08
C MET A 214 -21.65 -25.11 0.51
N VAL A 215 -21.43 -25.33 1.80
CA VAL A 215 -20.18 -25.89 2.34
C VAL A 215 -20.00 -27.33 1.84
N LYS A 216 -21.03 -28.15 2.00
CA LYS A 216 -21.02 -29.54 1.53
C LYS A 216 -20.80 -29.63 0.02
N ALA A 217 -21.41 -28.74 -0.75
CA ALA A 217 -21.27 -28.71 -2.21
C ALA A 217 -19.83 -28.40 -2.65
N VAL A 218 -19.10 -27.58 -1.88
CA VAL A 218 -17.66 -27.34 -2.11
C VAL A 218 -16.81 -28.55 -1.71
N GLU A 219 -17.13 -29.20 -0.59
CA GLU A 219 -16.43 -30.45 -0.19
C GLU A 219 -16.63 -31.57 -1.22
N GLU A 220 -17.81 -31.67 -1.83
CA GLU A 220 -18.08 -32.57 -2.94
C GLU A 220 -17.19 -32.26 -4.14
N SER A 221 -16.98 -30.99 -4.48
CA SER A 221 -16.04 -30.57 -5.54
C SER A 221 -14.62 -31.01 -5.25
N TYR A 222 -14.18 -30.91 -3.99
CA TYR A 222 -12.85 -31.42 -3.59
C TYR A 222 -12.72 -32.94 -3.76
N ALA A 223 -13.79 -33.69 -3.47
CA ALA A 223 -13.82 -35.14 -3.69
C ALA A 223 -13.73 -35.51 -5.18
N GLU A 224 -14.24 -34.64 -6.05
CA GLU A 224 -14.11 -34.75 -7.51
C GLU A 224 -12.75 -34.25 -8.04
N GLY A 225 -11.84 -33.78 -7.18
CA GLY A 225 -10.52 -33.28 -7.54
C GLY A 225 -10.49 -31.81 -8.00
N VAL A 226 -11.58 -31.07 -7.84
CA VAL A 226 -11.69 -29.65 -8.18
C VAL A 226 -11.44 -28.80 -6.93
N THR A 227 -10.42 -27.98 -6.96
CA THR A 227 -10.02 -27.07 -5.85
C THR A 227 -10.66 -25.70 -5.98
N ASP A 228 -10.54 -24.89 -4.95
CA ASP A 228 -11.20 -23.59 -4.78
C ASP A 228 -11.17 -22.71 -6.03
N GLU A 229 -9.98 -22.47 -6.60
CA GLU A 229 -9.81 -21.60 -7.77
C GLU A 229 -10.70 -21.98 -8.94
N PHE A 230 -10.95 -23.29 -9.12
CA PHE A 230 -11.61 -23.89 -10.29
C PHE A 230 -13.02 -24.41 -10.02
N ILE A 231 -13.58 -24.14 -8.84
CA ILE A 231 -14.95 -24.55 -8.50
C ILE A 231 -15.94 -23.99 -9.53
N LYS A 232 -16.69 -24.89 -10.14
CA LYS A 232 -17.76 -24.54 -11.08
C LYS A 232 -18.93 -23.86 -10.36
N ALA A 233 -19.72 -23.13 -11.10
CA ALA A 233 -20.89 -22.44 -10.58
C ALA A 233 -21.82 -23.36 -9.74
N ILE A 234 -22.07 -22.96 -8.49
CA ILE A 234 -22.98 -23.61 -7.56
C ILE A 234 -24.01 -22.56 -7.11
N THR A 235 -25.27 -22.88 -7.25
CA THR A 235 -26.39 -22.02 -6.82
C THR A 235 -27.13 -22.59 -5.64
N ASN A 236 -27.52 -21.74 -4.68
CA ASN A 236 -28.37 -22.13 -3.57
C ASN A 236 -29.83 -22.19 -4.04
N SER A 237 -30.35 -23.40 -4.17
CA SER A 237 -31.73 -23.63 -4.62
C SER A 237 -32.79 -23.30 -3.55
N GLY A 238 -32.38 -23.02 -2.32
CA GLY A 238 -33.29 -22.64 -1.22
C GLY A 238 -33.66 -21.15 -1.19
N VAL A 239 -33.00 -20.31 -2.03
CA VAL A 239 -33.20 -18.86 -2.03
C VAL A 239 -33.27 -18.29 -3.45
N ASN A 240 -33.90 -17.13 -3.63
CA ASN A 240 -33.87 -16.39 -4.90
C ASN A 240 -32.79 -15.30 -4.89
N GLY A 241 -31.55 -15.73 -4.98
CA GLY A 241 -30.38 -14.84 -4.95
C GLY A 241 -29.94 -14.29 -6.31
N LYS A 242 -30.80 -14.32 -7.35
CA LYS A 242 -30.46 -13.69 -8.64
C LYS A 242 -30.42 -12.18 -8.52
N ILE A 243 -29.41 -11.58 -9.16
CA ILE A 243 -29.35 -10.13 -9.32
C ILE A 243 -30.33 -9.70 -10.38
N GLU A 244 -31.25 -8.81 -10.03
CA GLU A 244 -32.34 -8.34 -10.89
C GLU A 244 -32.34 -6.82 -11.01
N GLU A 245 -33.19 -6.29 -11.92
CA GLU A 245 -33.32 -4.86 -12.18
C GLU A 245 -33.61 -4.06 -10.90
N GLY A 246 -32.85 -3.02 -10.65
CA GLY A 246 -32.97 -2.13 -9.50
C GLY A 246 -32.44 -2.68 -8.19
N ASP A 247 -31.81 -3.85 -8.18
CA ASP A 247 -31.17 -4.39 -6.97
C ASP A 247 -29.90 -3.60 -6.62
N VAL A 248 -29.43 -3.78 -5.39
CA VAL A 248 -28.17 -3.20 -4.90
C VAL A 248 -27.08 -4.27 -4.96
N VAL A 249 -25.95 -3.93 -5.53
CA VAL A 249 -24.75 -4.79 -5.55
C VAL A 249 -23.58 -4.06 -4.90
N ILE A 250 -22.93 -4.68 -3.94
CA ILE A 250 -21.65 -4.25 -3.40
C ILE A 250 -20.61 -5.29 -3.77
N PHE A 251 -19.65 -4.92 -4.61
CA PHE A 251 -18.49 -5.74 -4.91
C PHE A 251 -17.38 -5.36 -3.91
N PHE A 252 -17.13 -6.21 -2.91
CA PHE A 252 -16.28 -5.87 -1.77
C PHE A 252 -14.77 -6.09 -1.99
N ASN A 253 -14.33 -6.45 -3.20
CA ASN A 253 -12.92 -6.45 -3.53
C ASN A 253 -12.36 -5.01 -3.53
N TYR A 254 -11.28 -4.76 -2.79
CA TYR A 254 -10.61 -3.45 -2.79
C TYR A 254 -9.50 -3.35 -3.85
N ARG A 255 -8.96 -4.47 -4.37
CA ARG A 255 -8.04 -4.48 -5.50
C ARG A 255 -8.81 -4.56 -6.81
N ASN A 256 -8.50 -3.66 -7.74
CA ASN A 256 -9.30 -3.38 -8.92
C ASN A 256 -9.07 -4.31 -10.13
N ASP A 257 -7.86 -4.86 -10.30
CA ASP A 257 -7.43 -5.51 -11.54
C ASP A 257 -8.32 -6.68 -12.00
N ARG A 258 -8.87 -7.45 -11.07
CA ARG A 258 -9.73 -8.60 -11.32
C ARG A 258 -11.23 -8.35 -11.09
N ALA A 259 -11.60 -7.15 -10.65
CA ALA A 259 -13.01 -6.79 -10.47
C ALA A 259 -13.61 -6.10 -11.71
N LYS A 260 -12.78 -5.64 -12.64
CA LYS A 260 -13.19 -4.83 -13.80
C LYS A 260 -14.14 -5.55 -14.73
N GLU A 261 -13.81 -6.76 -15.17
CA GLU A 261 -14.54 -7.45 -16.24
C GLU A 261 -15.96 -7.83 -15.80
N LEU A 262 -16.11 -8.37 -14.60
CA LEU A 262 -17.45 -8.69 -14.09
C LEU A 262 -18.29 -7.42 -13.84
N THR A 263 -17.68 -6.34 -13.35
CA THR A 263 -18.34 -5.03 -13.24
C THR A 263 -18.79 -4.51 -14.60
N GLN A 264 -17.92 -4.64 -15.61
CA GLN A 264 -18.21 -4.21 -16.97
C GLN A 264 -19.46 -4.86 -17.54
N VAL A 265 -19.57 -6.20 -17.44
CA VAL A 265 -20.70 -6.93 -18.03
C VAL A 265 -22.00 -6.80 -17.24
N LEU A 266 -21.92 -6.51 -15.94
CA LEU A 266 -23.11 -6.31 -15.11
C LEU A 266 -23.68 -4.89 -15.24
N SER A 267 -22.82 -3.86 -15.43
CA SER A 267 -23.25 -2.47 -15.27
C SER A 267 -22.80 -1.48 -16.37
N GLN A 268 -21.85 -1.83 -17.27
CA GLN A 268 -21.28 -0.84 -18.18
C GLN A 268 -21.56 -1.09 -19.66
N THR A 269 -21.41 -2.32 -20.13
CA THR A 269 -21.41 -2.60 -21.57
C THR A 269 -22.15 -3.90 -21.87
N ASP A 270 -23.15 -3.82 -22.73
CA ASP A 270 -23.79 -5.00 -23.29
C ASP A 270 -22.82 -5.75 -24.20
N MET A 271 -22.65 -7.04 -23.95
CA MET A 271 -21.82 -7.94 -24.73
C MET A 271 -22.69 -9.02 -25.38
N GLU A 272 -23.49 -8.61 -26.36
CA GLU A 272 -24.50 -9.46 -26.98
C GLU A 272 -23.93 -10.70 -27.67
N ALA A 273 -22.74 -10.55 -28.29
CA ALA A 273 -22.04 -11.66 -28.93
C ALA A 273 -21.72 -12.80 -27.96
N GLU A 274 -21.45 -12.46 -26.71
CA GLU A 274 -21.15 -13.40 -25.60
C GLU A 274 -22.42 -13.72 -24.79
N GLY A 275 -23.57 -13.16 -25.16
CA GLY A 275 -24.86 -13.40 -24.48
C GLY A 275 -24.94 -12.78 -23.08
N MET A 276 -24.27 -11.66 -22.85
CA MET A 276 -24.33 -10.89 -21.61
C MET A 276 -24.92 -9.51 -21.86
N LYS A 277 -25.79 -9.06 -20.95
CA LYS A 277 -26.39 -7.72 -20.97
C LYS A 277 -26.30 -7.07 -19.61
N THR A 278 -26.09 -5.78 -19.59
CA THR A 278 -26.12 -4.99 -18.36
C THR A 278 -27.49 -5.07 -17.69
N ILE A 279 -27.49 -5.04 -16.38
CA ILE A 279 -28.72 -5.06 -15.58
C ILE A 279 -29.18 -3.61 -15.40
N LYS A 280 -30.43 -3.36 -15.81
CA LYS A 280 -31.01 -2.04 -15.79
C LYS A 280 -31.23 -1.51 -14.37
N ASP A 281 -31.00 -0.22 -14.15
CA ASP A 281 -31.24 0.50 -12.91
C ASP A 281 -30.51 -0.12 -11.67
N LEU A 282 -29.45 -0.92 -11.91
CA LEU A 282 -28.67 -1.54 -10.86
C LEU A 282 -27.95 -0.49 -10.02
N GLN A 283 -28.12 -0.54 -8.70
CA GLN A 283 -27.36 0.29 -7.79
C GLN A 283 -26.03 -0.40 -7.49
N TYR A 284 -25.00 -0.07 -8.25
CA TYR A 284 -23.73 -0.79 -8.23
C TYR A 284 -22.63 -0.03 -7.45
N TYR A 285 -22.11 -0.67 -6.42
CA TYR A 285 -21.11 -0.12 -5.52
C TYR A 285 -19.81 -0.92 -5.63
N CYS A 286 -18.73 -0.21 -5.93
CA CYS A 286 -17.36 -0.75 -5.92
C CYS A 286 -16.70 -0.39 -4.59
N MET A 287 -15.97 -1.31 -3.97
CA MET A 287 -15.24 -1.01 -2.74
C MET A 287 -14.24 0.14 -2.94
N THR A 288 -13.51 0.09 -4.06
CA THR A 288 -12.55 1.12 -4.52
C THR A 288 -12.79 1.43 -5.99
N PRO A 289 -12.17 2.47 -6.58
CA PRO A 289 -12.29 2.73 -8.01
C PRO A 289 -11.71 1.59 -8.85
N TYR A 290 -12.53 0.90 -9.63
CA TYR A 290 -12.05 -0.20 -10.48
C TYR A 290 -11.53 0.30 -11.82
N ASP A 291 -12.24 1.24 -12.45
CA ASP A 291 -11.83 1.87 -13.69
C ASP A 291 -12.38 3.30 -13.77
N ALA A 292 -11.53 4.24 -14.20
CA ALA A 292 -11.90 5.65 -14.29
C ALA A 292 -12.96 5.92 -15.39
N SER A 293 -13.14 5.00 -16.35
CA SER A 293 -14.13 5.11 -17.42
C SER A 293 -15.52 4.64 -17.01
N PHE A 294 -15.68 3.93 -15.91
CA PHE A 294 -16.96 3.40 -15.47
C PHE A 294 -17.94 4.51 -15.09
N GLN A 295 -19.16 4.38 -15.54
CA GLN A 295 -20.23 5.33 -15.33
C GLN A 295 -21.30 4.73 -14.40
N ASN A 296 -22.02 5.59 -13.68
CA ASN A 296 -23.13 5.19 -12.82
C ASN A 296 -22.78 4.07 -11.80
N VAL A 297 -21.54 4.07 -11.33
CA VAL A 297 -21.09 3.25 -10.20
C VAL A 297 -20.78 4.14 -9.01
N HIS A 298 -21.04 3.65 -7.83
CA HIS A 298 -20.72 4.30 -6.57
C HIS A 298 -19.42 3.73 -6.02
N ILE A 299 -18.59 4.57 -5.39
CA ILE A 299 -17.31 4.15 -4.85
C ILE A 299 -17.34 4.32 -3.33
N LEU A 300 -17.21 3.22 -2.58
CA LEU A 300 -17.24 3.26 -1.12
C LEU A 300 -16.02 3.96 -0.53
N TYR A 301 -14.84 3.64 -1.05
CA TYR A 301 -13.56 4.23 -0.65
C TYR A 301 -12.84 4.78 -1.87
N PRO A 302 -13.08 6.05 -2.24
CA PRO A 302 -12.38 6.70 -3.35
C PRO A 302 -10.88 6.83 -3.03
N LYS A 303 -10.06 6.84 -4.09
CA LYS A 303 -8.65 7.23 -3.94
C LYS A 303 -8.61 8.72 -3.63
N GLU A 304 -8.09 9.05 -2.48
CA GLU A 304 -7.80 10.42 -2.10
C GLU A 304 -6.37 10.75 -2.54
N ASN A 305 -6.20 11.89 -3.21
CA ASN A 305 -4.87 12.45 -3.39
C ASN A 305 -4.33 12.86 -2.02
N VAL A 306 -3.08 12.53 -1.76
CA VAL A 306 -2.42 12.96 -0.53
C VAL A 306 -2.01 14.41 -0.71
N THR A 307 -2.83 15.32 -0.18
CA THR A 307 -2.62 16.77 -0.20
C THR A 307 -1.81 17.24 1.01
N ASN A 308 -1.36 18.49 0.99
CA ASN A 308 -0.54 19.09 2.03
C ASN A 308 0.71 18.25 2.38
N THR A 309 1.33 17.67 1.37
CA THR A 309 2.65 17.05 1.53
C THR A 309 3.68 18.13 1.86
N LEU A 310 4.85 17.73 2.37
CA LEU A 310 5.93 18.66 2.68
C LEU A 310 6.28 19.53 1.47
N GLY A 311 6.42 18.92 0.28
CA GLY A 311 6.71 19.65 -0.96
C GLY A 311 5.62 20.66 -1.32
N GLU A 312 4.35 20.28 -1.22
CA GLU A 312 3.21 21.18 -1.46
C GLU A 312 3.21 22.34 -0.47
N TYR A 313 3.32 22.03 0.82
CA TYR A 313 3.27 23.03 1.86
C TYR A 313 4.42 24.05 1.77
N LEU A 314 5.65 23.58 1.54
CA LEU A 314 6.79 24.46 1.31
C LEU A 314 6.59 25.39 0.11
N SER A 315 5.99 24.88 -0.97
CA SER A 315 5.63 25.68 -2.15
C SER A 315 4.63 26.78 -1.81
N THR A 316 3.59 26.50 -1.02
CA THR A 316 2.61 27.51 -0.60
C THR A 316 3.24 28.64 0.24
N LEU A 317 4.35 28.35 0.92
CA LEU A 317 5.13 29.32 1.70
C LEU A 317 6.22 30.01 0.86
N GLY A 318 6.29 29.78 -0.47
CA GLY A 318 7.29 30.36 -1.36
C GLY A 318 8.71 29.86 -1.10
N LYS A 319 8.87 28.69 -0.48
CA LYS A 319 10.17 28.07 -0.21
C LYS A 319 10.72 27.37 -1.44
N LYS A 320 12.02 27.49 -1.66
CA LYS A 320 12.71 26.75 -2.72
C LYS A 320 13.15 25.38 -2.23
N GLN A 321 12.91 24.36 -3.03
CA GLN A 321 13.23 22.99 -2.68
C GLN A 321 13.89 22.24 -3.84
N LEU A 322 14.77 21.29 -3.51
CA LEU A 322 15.44 20.42 -4.47
C LEU A 322 15.18 18.96 -4.14
N HIS A 323 14.75 18.20 -5.12
CA HIS A 323 14.57 16.75 -5.03
C HIS A 323 15.57 16.06 -5.96
N THR A 324 16.38 15.13 -5.44
CA THR A 324 17.42 14.47 -6.24
C THR A 324 17.58 13.00 -5.90
N ALA A 325 17.78 12.19 -6.92
CA ALA A 325 18.12 10.78 -6.84
C ALA A 325 18.66 10.29 -8.19
N GLU A 326 19.17 9.07 -8.21
CA GLU A 326 19.39 8.36 -9.46
C GLU A 326 18.09 7.70 -9.98
N THR A 327 18.06 7.25 -11.24
CA THR A 327 16.86 6.80 -11.96
C THR A 327 15.99 5.85 -11.16
N GLU A 328 16.56 4.86 -10.48
CA GLU A 328 15.82 3.83 -9.73
C GLU A 328 14.98 4.40 -8.57
N LYS A 329 15.40 5.52 -8.02
CA LYS A 329 14.74 6.15 -6.87
C LYS A 329 14.20 7.57 -7.15
N TYR A 330 14.28 8.01 -8.39
CA TYR A 330 13.79 9.35 -8.76
C TYR A 330 12.28 9.53 -8.52
N ALA A 331 11.47 8.55 -8.91
CA ALA A 331 10.03 8.58 -8.67
C ALA A 331 9.70 8.61 -7.16
N HIS A 332 10.54 8.02 -6.33
CA HIS A 332 10.32 7.96 -4.88
C HIS A 332 10.47 9.34 -4.24
N VAL A 333 11.51 10.10 -4.57
CA VAL A 333 11.71 11.47 -4.04
C VAL A 333 10.87 12.52 -4.76
N THR A 334 10.16 12.18 -5.84
CA THR A 334 9.28 13.10 -6.59
C THR A 334 7.83 12.69 -6.47
N PHE A 335 7.36 11.75 -7.29
CA PHE A 335 5.97 11.33 -7.36
C PHE A 335 5.42 10.85 -6.01
N PHE A 336 6.07 9.88 -5.37
CA PHE A 336 5.57 9.33 -4.09
C PHE A 336 5.72 10.32 -2.94
N PHE A 337 6.85 10.99 -2.83
CA PHE A 337 7.08 12.02 -1.82
C PHE A 337 6.08 13.18 -1.93
N ASN A 338 5.65 13.52 -3.14
CA ASN A 338 4.66 14.54 -3.43
C ASN A 338 3.21 14.02 -3.44
N GLY A 339 2.95 12.88 -2.78
CA GLY A 339 1.58 12.38 -2.59
C GLY A 339 0.90 11.82 -3.84
N GLY A 340 1.68 11.38 -4.85
CA GLY A 340 1.17 10.90 -6.13
C GLY A 340 1.09 11.97 -7.22
N ARG A 341 1.74 13.12 -7.01
CA ARG A 341 1.79 14.21 -7.99
C ARG A 341 3.03 14.11 -8.87
N GLU A 342 2.82 14.01 -10.18
CA GLU A 342 3.91 13.93 -11.17
C GLU A 342 4.58 15.30 -11.41
N GLN A 343 3.77 16.36 -11.53
CA GLN A 343 4.27 17.70 -11.83
C GLN A 343 4.94 18.32 -10.59
N PRO A 344 6.13 18.95 -10.77
CA PRO A 344 6.77 19.69 -9.69
C PRO A 344 5.86 20.79 -9.14
N TYR A 345 6.05 21.12 -7.87
CA TYR A 345 5.43 22.30 -7.27
C TYR A 345 6.19 23.58 -7.66
N GLU A 346 5.58 24.73 -7.49
CA GLU A 346 6.28 26.01 -7.67
C GLU A 346 7.44 26.11 -6.68
N GLY A 347 8.65 26.44 -7.16
CA GLY A 347 9.86 26.46 -6.35
C GLY A 347 10.52 25.10 -6.12
N GLU A 348 10.02 24.03 -6.74
CA GLU A 348 10.62 22.71 -6.72
C GLU A 348 11.49 22.46 -7.95
N ASP A 349 12.79 22.32 -7.74
CA ASP A 349 13.73 21.87 -8.74
C ASP A 349 14.04 20.36 -8.55
N ARG A 350 14.38 19.70 -9.66
CA ARG A 350 14.64 18.26 -9.68
C ARG A 350 15.96 17.96 -10.38
N ILE A 351 16.81 17.14 -9.77
CA ILE A 351 18.01 16.61 -10.40
C ILE A 351 17.90 15.10 -10.51
N LEU A 352 17.85 14.62 -11.76
CA LEU A 352 17.90 13.20 -12.07
C LEU A 352 19.32 12.82 -12.50
N VAL A 353 19.88 11.79 -11.87
CA VAL A 353 21.13 11.17 -12.27
C VAL A 353 20.83 9.81 -12.89
N PRO A 354 21.30 9.51 -14.11
CA PRO A 354 21.07 8.19 -14.71
C PRO A 354 21.70 7.07 -13.89
N SER A 355 20.96 6.02 -13.58
CA SER A 355 21.51 4.80 -13.00
C SER A 355 22.40 4.06 -14.02
N PRO A 356 23.41 3.29 -13.57
CA PRO A 356 24.29 2.57 -14.48
C PRO A 356 23.53 1.49 -15.27
N LYS A 357 23.85 1.38 -16.56
CA LYS A 357 23.26 0.39 -17.46
C LYS A 357 23.94 -0.97 -17.32
N VAL A 358 23.70 -1.66 -16.22
CA VAL A 358 24.20 -3.00 -15.92
C VAL A 358 23.03 -3.99 -15.79
N ALA A 359 23.28 -5.27 -15.95
CA ALA A 359 22.23 -6.28 -15.84
C ALA A 359 21.71 -6.39 -14.39
N THR A 360 22.61 -6.35 -13.42
CA THR A 360 22.31 -6.36 -11.98
C THR A 360 23.30 -5.44 -11.25
N TYR A 361 22.90 -4.84 -10.15
CA TYR A 361 23.71 -3.81 -9.50
C TYR A 361 24.88 -4.34 -8.66
N ASP A 362 25.00 -5.63 -8.45
CA ASP A 362 26.22 -6.25 -7.92
C ASP A 362 27.44 -6.07 -8.84
N LEU A 363 27.21 -5.87 -10.15
CA LEU A 363 28.27 -5.55 -11.12
C LEU A 363 28.82 -4.14 -11.00
N LYS A 364 28.06 -3.23 -10.38
CA LYS A 364 28.45 -1.84 -10.09
C LYS A 364 27.80 -1.37 -8.78
N PRO A 365 28.28 -1.83 -7.61
CA PRO A 365 27.63 -1.58 -6.32
C PRO A 365 27.56 -0.10 -5.89
N GLU A 366 28.54 0.72 -6.32
CA GLU A 366 28.49 2.16 -6.11
C GLU A 366 27.37 2.85 -6.89
N MET A 367 26.78 2.17 -7.87
CA MET A 367 25.73 2.69 -8.75
C MET A 367 26.08 4.09 -9.27
N SER A 368 25.23 5.09 -9.06
CA SER A 368 25.52 6.49 -9.40
C SER A 368 25.67 7.39 -8.17
N ALA A 369 25.92 6.81 -6.98
CA ALA A 369 25.98 7.55 -5.73
C ALA A 369 26.96 8.72 -5.73
N TYR A 370 28.17 8.53 -6.28
CA TYR A 370 29.16 9.60 -6.36
C TYR A 370 28.72 10.76 -7.27
N GLU A 371 28.05 10.48 -8.39
CA GLU A 371 27.52 11.54 -9.27
C GLU A 371 26.35 12.27 -8.61
N VAL A 372 25.46 11.54 -7.92
CA VAL A 372 24.38 12.15 -7.11
C VAL A 372 25.00 13.08 -6.07
N LYS A 373 26.00 12.62 -5.33
CA LYS A 373 26.72 13.38 -4.32
C LYS A 373 27.36 14.65 -4.93
N ASP A 374 28.06 14.54 -6.06
CA ASP A 374 28.72 15.69 -6.69
C ASP A 374 27.72 16.78 -7.10
N LYS A 375 26.59 16.40 -7.71
CA LYS A 375 25.52 17.34 -8.08
C LYS A 375 24.84 17.94 -6.87
N LEU A 376 24.60 17.13 -5.84
CA LEU A 376 24.01 17.60 -4.59
C LEU A 376 24.90 18.60 -3.85
N VAL A 377 26.20 18.32 -3.71
CA VAL A 377 27.18 19.24 -3.10
C VAL A 377 27.26 20.55 -3.90
N GLY A 378 27.22 20.45 -5.25
CA GLY A 378 27.13 21.63 -6.11
C GLY A 378 25.90 22.49 -5.80
N ALA A 379 24.72 21.85 -5.67
CA ALA A 379 23.47 22.53 -5.35
C ALA A 379 23.47 23.13 -3.93
N ILE A 380 23.98 22.42 -2.93
CA ILE A 380 24.13 22.93 -1.55
C ILE A 380 24.98 24.21 -1.54
N ASN A 381 26.08 24.22 -2.28
CA ASN A 381 26.99 25.36 -2.35
C ASN A 381 26.40 26.60 -3.03
N THR A 382 25.32 26.49 -3.80
CA THR A 382 24.60 27.66 -4.33
C THR A 382 23.84 28.42 -3.25
N GLN A 383 23.50 27.76 -2.15
CA GLN A 383 22.68 28.28 -1.06
C GLN A 383 21.24 28.73 -1.47
N GLU A 384 20.79 28.30 -2.65
CA GLU A 384 19.49 28.73 -3.22
C GLU A 384 18.30 28.04 -2.57
N TYR A 385 18.48 26.81 -2.05
CA TYR A 385 17.38 25.99 -1.55
C TYR A 385 17.19 26.14 -0.05
N ASP A 386 15.93 26.21 0.38
CA ASP A 386 15.53 26.17 1.80
C ASP A 386 15.44 24.71 2.30
N PHE A 387 15.03 23.80 1.41
CA PHE A 387 14.89 22.37 1.67
C PHE A 387 15.49 21.54 0.54
N ILE A 388 16.18 20.47 0.91
CA ILE A 388 16.73 19.50 -0.04
C ILE A 388 16.39 18.09 0.42
N VAL A 389 15.91 17.25 -0.49
CA VAL A 389 15.77 15.80 -0.26
C VAL A 389 16.60 15.02 -1.27
N VAL A 390 17.35 14.04 -0.77
CA VAL A 390 18.15 13.13 -1.60
C VAL A 390 17.89 11.68 -1.18
N ASN A 391 17.87 10.78 -2.16
CA ASN A 391 17.87 9.34 -1.95
C ASN A 391 19.14 8.70 -2.53
N PHE A 392 19.83 7.89 -1.73
CA PHE A 392 20.89 7.00 -2.17
C PHE A 392 20.35 5.58 -2.28
N ALA A 393 20.27 5.07 -3.51
CA ALA A 393 19.58 3.83 -3.87
C ALA A 393 20.32 2.54 -3.46
N ASN A 394 21.58 2.64 -3.09
CA ASN A 394 22.52 1.52 -3.08
C ASN A 394 22.15 0.39 -2.12
N GLY A 395 21.74 0.69 -0.88
CA GLY A 395 21.42 -0.32 0.13
C GLY A 395 20.29 -1.23 -0.31
N ASP A 396 19.27 -0.67 -0.94
CA ASP A 396 18.12 -1.42 -1.44
C ASP A 396 18.44 -2.14 -2.77
N MET A 397 18.86 -1.40 -3.78
CA MET A 397 19.04 -1.95 -5.12
C MET A 397 20.11 -3.03 -5.20
N VAL A 398 21.24 -2.85 -4.48
CA VAL A 398 22.27 -3.90 -4.38
C VAL A 398 21.83 -4.99 -3.40
N GLY A 399 21.08 -4.64 -2.34
CA GLY A 399 20.47 -5.58 -1.40
C GLY A 399 19.62 -6.64 -2.09
N HIS A 400 18.81 -6.25 -3.06
CA HIS A 400 17.99 -7.16 -3.86
C HIS A 400 18.78 -8.20 -4.65
N THR A 401 20.09 -8.04 -4.84
CA THR A 401 20.94 -9.06 -5.48
C THR A 401 21.29 -10.22 -4.55
N GLY A 402 21.20 -10.02 -3.23
CA GLY A 402 21.60 -11.01 -2.22
C GLY A 402 23.12 -11.31 -2.22
N ILE A 403 23.94 -10.49 -2.89
CA ILE A 403 25.38 -10.72 -3.01
C ILE A 403 26.11 -9.91 -1.94
N TYR A 404 26.42 -10.55 -0.81
CA TYR A 404 26.98 -9.92 0.39
C TYR A 404 28.13 -8.96 0.12
N ASN A 405 29.16 -9.37 -0.64
CA ASN A 405 30.32 -8.53 -0.92
C ASN A 405 29.99 -7.31 -1.79
N ALA A 406 28.97 -7.39 -2.62
CA ALA A 406 28.50 -6.26 -3.41
C ALA A 406 27.75 -5.27 -2.52
N ILE A 407 26.91 -5.77 -1.61
CA ILE A 407 26.19 -4.95 -0.63
C ILE A 407 27.18 -4.21 0.27
N ALA A 408 28.24 -4.88 0.74
CA ALA A 408 29.29 -4.24 1.54
C ALA A 408 29.98 -3.09 0.79
N LYS A 409 30.28 -3.24 -0.49
CA LYS A 409 30.83 -2.16 -1.32
C LYS A 409 29.84 -1.00 -1.49
N ALA A 410 28.55 -1.32 -1.67
CA ALA A 410 27.48 -0.33 -1.75
C ALA A 410 27.39 0.50 -0.47
N VAL A 411 27.42 -0.17 0.69
CA VAL A 411 27.41 0.46 2.02
C VAL A 411 28.60 1.40 2.20
N CYS A 412 29.83 0.97 1.84
CA CYS A 412 31.02 1.84 1.88
C CYS A 412 30.90 3.06 0.96
N ALA A 413 30.33 2.90 -0.24
CA ALA A 413 30.17 4.00 -1.18
C ALA A 413 29.20 5.06 -0.63
N VAL A 414 28.12 4.62 0.01
CA VAL A 414 27.14 5.51 0.65
C VAL A 414 27.79 6.26 1.82
N ASP A 415 28.54 5.60 2.70
CA ASP A 415 29.22 6.24 3.84
C ASP A 415 30.15 7.38 3.37
N ASN A 416 30.91 7.13 2.29
CA ASN A 416 31.78 8.16 1.69
C ASN A 416 30.97 9.35 1.14
N CYS A 417 29.83 9.09 0.48
CA CYS A 417 28.97 10.15 -0.05
C CYS A 417 28.34 10.97 1.08
N VAL A 418 27.83 10.30 2.13
CA VAL A 418 27.26 10.96 3.32
C VAL A 418 28.25 11.94 3.92
N LYS A 419 29.53 11.57 4.05
CA LYS A 419 30.56 12.43 4.58
C LYS A 419 30.65 13.76 3.84
N GLU A 420 30.85 13.71 2.53
CA GLU A 420 31.05 14.93 1.73
C GLU A 420 29.80 15.81 1.69
N VAL A 421 28.59 15.17 1.65
CA VAL A 421 27.32 15.91 1.67
C VAL A 421 27.11 16.62 3.00
N ILE A 422 27.35 15.94 4.14
CA ILE A 422 27.17 16.53 5.47
C ILE A 422 28.22 17.64 5.72
N GLU A 423 29.46 17.47 5.27
CA GLU A 423 30.45 18.53 5.36
C GLU A 423 30.06 19.78 4.55
N ALA A 424 29.51 19.60 3.35
CA ALA A 424 28.96 20.70 2.54
C ALA A 424 27.73 21.34 3.19
N ALA A 425 26.81 20.54 3.73
CA ALA A 425 25.62 21.02 4.41
C ALA A 425 25.95 21.90 5.61
N LYS A 426 26.84 21.45 6.48
CA LYS A 426 27.32 22.24 7.64
C LYS A 426 27.96 23.54 7.21
N ALA A 427 28.82 23.54 6.15
CA ALA A 427 29.47 24.72 5.64
C ALA A 427 28.47 25.76 5.06
N ASN A 428 27.25 25.39 4.76
CA ASN A 428 26.23 26.22 4.14
C ASN A 428 24.96 26.42 5.00
N ASP A 429 25.08 26.26 6.32
CA ASP A 429 24.03 26.51 7.32
C ASP A 429 22.79 25.59 7.19
N TYR A 430 22.97 24.38 6.65
CA TYR A 430 21.94 23.35 6.68
C TYR A 430 22.07 22.51 7.95
N GLU A 431 20.94 22.22 8.56
CA GLU A 431 20.80 21.10 9.48
C GLU A 431 20.28 19.88 8.71
N ALA A 432 20.73 18.68 9.08
CA ALA A 432 20.41 17.49 8.31
C ALA A 432 19.73 16.42 9.15
N ILE A 433 18.77 15.74 8.53
CA ILE A 433 18.20 14.48 9.03
C ILE A 433 18.62 13.37 8.07
N ILE A 434 19.22 12.31 8.60
CA ILE A 434 19.57 11.09 7.85
C ILE A 434 18.66 9.97 8.33
N ILE A 435 17.95 9.35 7.39
CA ILE A 435 17.04 8.23 7.64
C ILE A 435 17.21 7.13 6.59
N ALA A 436 16.45 6.07 6.74
CA ALA A 436 16.07 5.18 5.64
C ALA A 436 14.54 5.08 5.54
N ASP A 437 14.05 4.52 4.46
CA ASP A 437 12.62 4.33 4.19
C ASP A 437 12.14 2.91 4.53
N HIS A 438 13.03 1.94 4.56
CA HIS A 438 12.88 0.56 5.02
C HIS A 438 14.25 -0.10 5.17
N GLY A 439 14.31 -1.32 5.70
CA GLY A 439 15.52 -2.12 5.72
C GLY A 439 15.60 -3.10 4.54
N ASN A 440 16.83 -3.45 4.14
CA ASN A 440 17.19 -4.48 3.17
C ASN A 440 18.63 -4.95 3.40
N ALA A 441 19.62 -4.06 3.30
CA ALA A 441 21.05 -4.38 3.46
C ALA A 441 21.42 -4.84 4.88
N ASP A 442 20.59 -4.63 5.86
CA ASP A 442 20.68 -5.10 7.24
C ASP A 442 20.34 -6.58 7.41
N ASN A 443 19.85 -7.26 6.36
CA ASN A 443 19.45 -8.67 6.42
C ASN A 443 19.66 -9.39 5.08
N ALA A 444 20.90 -9.55 4.64
CA ALA A 444 21.25 -10.16 3.35
C ALA A 444 21.37 -11.69 3.36
N ILE A 445 21.27 -12.34 4.52
CA ILE A 445 21.38 -13.80 4.67
C ILE A 445 20.24 -14.32 5.55
N ASN A 446 19.50 -15.30 5.04
CA ASN A 446 18.47 -16.02 5.77
C ASN A 446 19.07 -16.90 6.89
N GLU A 447 18.26 -17.36 7.84
CA GLU A 447 18.68 -18.26 8.93
C GLU A 447 19.30 -19.58 8.43
N ASP A 448 18.85 -20.07 7.28
CA ASP A 448 19.36 -21.28 6.64
C ASP A 448 20.68 -21.06 5.85
N GLY A 449 21.20 -19.81 5.85
CA GLY A 449 22.42 -19.43 5.16
C GLY A 449 22.26 -19.09 3.68
N THR A 450 21.05 -19.13 3.13
CA THR A 450 20.77 -18.70 1.75
C THR A 450 20.73 -17.18 1.65
N PRO A 451 21.01 -16.58 0.47
CA PRO A 451 20.86 -15.14 0.26
C PRO A 451 19.41 -14.69 0.51
N ASN A 452 19.26 -13.60 1.23
CA ASN A 452 17.99 -12.88 1.35
C ASN A 452 18.00 -11.69 0.40
N THR A 453 16.95 -11.55 -0.38
CA THR A 453 16.75 -10.45 -1.34
C THR A 453 15.52 -9.60 -1.00
N ALA A 454 14.80 -9.95 0.08
CA ALA A 454 13.61 -9.24 0.54
C ALA A 454 14.00 -8.11 1.51
N HIS A 455 13.06 -7.17 1.69
CA HIS A 455 13.19 -6.15 2.73
C HIS A 455 13.16 -6.78 4.12
N SER A 456 13.54 -6.01 5.14
CA SER A 456 13.45 -6.42 6.54
C SER A 456 12.29 -5.72 7.25
N LEU A 457 11.89 -6.27 8.41
CA LEU A 457 10.95 -5.62 9.34
C LEU A 457 11.64 -4.71 10.36
N ASN A 458 12.97 -4.61 10.27
CA ASN A 458 13.77 -3.85 11.24
C ASN A 458 13.43 -2.35 11.17
N PRO A 459 13.53 -1.61 12.27
CA PRO A 459 13.44 -0.17 12.27
C PRO A 459 14.59 0.44 11.46
N VAL A 460 14.47 1.71 11.14
CA VAL A 460 15.48 2.46 10.38
C VAL A 460 16.07 3.59 11.22
N PRO A 461 17.28 4.08 10.91
CA PRO A 461 17.91 5.14 11.69
C PRO A 461 17.18 6.48 11.50
N PHE A 462 17.27 7.33 12.54
CA PHE A 462 17.00 8.75 12.50
C PHE A 462 18.17 9.46 13.16
N ILE A 463 19.02 10.12 12.38
CA ILE A 463 20.20 10.85 12.85
C ILE A 463 20.00 12.33 12.57
N TYR A 464 19.98 13.15 13.61
CA TYR A 464 19.85 14.61 13.50
C TYR A 464 21.21 15.28 13.64
N VAL A 465 21.68 15.87 12.56
CA VAL A 465 22.98 16.53 12.48
C VAL A 465 22.78 18.04 12.60
N THR A 466 23.19 18.60 13.72
CA THR A 466 23.09 20.02 14.09
C THR A 466 24.32 20.45 14.85
N ASP A 467 24.55 21.77 14.96
CA ASP A 467 25.56 22.35 15.83
C ASP A 467 25.11 22.45 17.29
N ASN A 468 23.86 22.15 17.58
CA ASN A 468 23.33 22.11 18.94
C ASN A 468 23.70 20.80 19.64
N ASN A 469 24.77 20.79 20.43
CA ASN A 469 25.24 19.61 21.15
C ASN A 469 24.29 19.12 22.25
N SER A 470 23.25 19.87 22.60
CA SER A 470 22.22 19.48 23.58
C SER A 470 20.97 18.90 22.93
N ALA A 471 20.87 18.91 21.61
CA ALA A 471 19.72 18.38 20.90
C ALA A 471 19.49 16.89 21.25
N LYS A 472 18.22 16.53 21.41
CA LYS A 472 17.77 15.17 21.66
C LYS A 472 16.72 14.83 20.62
N VAL A 473 16.58 13.55 20.36
CA VAL A 473 15.52 13.03 19.47
C VAL A 473 14.87 11.82 20.11
N LYS A 474 13.60 11.62 19.84
CA LYS A 474 12.81 10.47 20.29
C LYS A 474 12.54 9.49 19.14
N ASN A 475 12.28 8.22 19.48
CA ASN A 475 11.83 7.24 18.50
C ASN A 475 10.49 7.64 17.89
N GLY A 476 10.27 7.25 16.64
CA GLY A 476 9.05 7.55 15.92
C GLY A 476 8.79 6.61 14.75
N ARG A 477 8.17 7.14 13.74
CA ARG A 477 7.86 6.44 12.48
C ARG A 477 8.11 7.36 11.29
N LEU A 478 8.08 6.84 10.08
CA LEU A 478 8.38 7.64 8.86
C LEU A 478 7.49 8.88 8.70
N ALA A 479 6.25 8.82 9.17
CA ALA A 479 5.32 9.94 9.16
C ALA A 479 5.77 11.16 9.99
N ASP A 480 6.71 10.98 10.90
CA ASP A 480 7.19 12.01 11.84
C ASP A 480 8.34 12.84 11.26
N VAL A 481 8.84 12.46 10.08
CA VAL A 481 10.00 13.11 9.44
C VAL A 481 9.64 14.51 8.92
N ALA A 482 8.54 14.68 8.20
CA ALA A 482 8.14 16.01 7.70
C ALA A 482 7.86 17.01 8.82
N PRO A 483 7.12 16.69 9.90
CA PRO A 483 7.02 17.55 11.07
C PRO A 483 8.36 17.97 11.67
N SER A 484 9.33 17.04 11.74
CA SER A 484 10.69 17.34 12.24
C SER A 484 11.46 18.26 11.30
N ILE A 485 11.30 18.13 9.98
CA ILE A 485 11.88 19.07 8.99
C ILE A 485 11.25 20.48 9.16
N LEU A 486 9.94 20.56 9.31
CA LEU A 486 9.27 21.85 9.53
C LEU A 486 9.74 22.51 10.81
N HIS A 487 9.99 21.75 11.88
CA HIS A 487 10.57 22.25 13.13
C HIS A 487 11.95 22.87 12.90
N ILE A 488 12.87 22.21 12.20
CA ILE A 488 14.18 22.74 11.82
C ILE A 488 14.04 24.07 11.07
N MET A 489 13.10 24.15 10.14
CA MET A 489 12.85 25.32 9.32
C MET A 489 12.09 26.44 10.07
N GLY A 490 11.65 26.21 11.32
CA GLY A 490 10.88 27.16 12.11
C GLY A 490 9.50 27.45 11.50
N LEU A 491 8.91 26.47 10.85
CA LEU A 491 7.61 26.55 10.18
C LEU A 491 6.53 25.82 11.01
N GLU A 492 5.31 26.34 10.95
CA GLU A 492 4.16 25.67 11.57
C GLU A 492 3.80 24.38 10.84
N GLN A 493 3.35 23.38 11.59
CA GLN A 493 2.90 22.09 11.03
C GLN A 493 1.44 22.22 10.58
N PRO A 494 1.09 21.86 9.32
CA PRO A 494 -0.30 21.83 8.86
C PRO A 494 -1.14 20.79 9.64
N GLU A 495 -2.42 21.07 9.82
CA GLU A 495 -3.35 20.16 10.53
C GLU A 495 -3.43 18.77 9.90
N ASP A 496 -3.30 18.67 8.59
CA ASP A 496 -3.31 17.38 7.86
C ASP A 496 -2.09 16.50 8.18
N MET A 497 -0.97 17.09 8.62
CA MET A 497 0.19 16.34 9.08
C MET A 497 -0.03 15.89 10.52
N THR A 498 -0.39 14.62 10.71
CA THR A 498 -0.65 14.05 12.04
C THR A 498 0.57 13.36 12.65
N GLY A 499 1.71 13.40 11.98
CA GLY A 499 3.01 12.97 12.54
C GLY A 499 3.46 13.92 13.65
N GLU A 500 4.42 13.48 14.43
CA GLU A 500 4.96 14.22 15.55
C GLU A 500 6.36 14.77 15.23
N ASN A 501 6.69 15.97 15.71
CA ASN A 501 8.09 16.41 15.72
C ASN A 501 8.90 15.53 16.69
N LEU A 502 9.99 14.95 16.21
CA LEU A 502 10.87 14.07 17.00
C LEU A 502 12.02 14.80 17.68
N ILE A 503 12.29 16.06 17.33
CA ILE A 503 13.39 16.86 17.86
C ILE A 503 12.95 17.55 19.15
N GLU A 504 13.75 17.36 20.19
CA GLU A 504 13.60 18.02 21.48
C GLU A 504 14.71 19.08 21.63
N ASP A 505 14.33 20.34 21.91
CA ASP A 505 15.21 21.49 22.09
C ASP A 505 15.96 21.48 23.44
#